data_ff08180ddd70319da96b658b453f8209
#
_entry.id   ff08180ddd70319da96b658b453f8209
#
_cell.length_a   1.000
_cell.length_b   1.000
_cell.length_c   1.000
_cell.angle_alpha   90.00
_cell.angle_beta   90.00
_cell.angle_gamma   90.00
#
_symmetry.space_group_name_H-M   'P 1'
#
loop_
_entity.id
_entity.type
_entity.pdbx_description
1 polymer ?
#
loop_
_entity_poly.entity_id
_entity_poly.type
_entity_poly.pdbx_seq_one_letter_code
_entity_poly.pdbx_strand_id
1 'polypeptide(L)'
;MPFPELCRDYKNHKITVIGVRIMEDEKDAFVQLIEKETTRELLMTVLKGIDRLVTYNGRSIPDTVKGHVGFDFPVIAAQLGVVLDRQFPHTDLCPECWKAGLWGGQKAVEQVLGLKREPGCDRDGAWADQTWKQYEASQDRRYLNELLAYNKEDVYMLRRIEEALARR
;
A
#
# COMPACT_ATOMS: atom_id res chain seq x y z
N MET A 1 17.82 -16.20 -1.90
CA MET A 1 17.22 -16.61 -3.18
C MET A 1 17.07 -15.36 -4.03
N PRO A 2 17.56 -15.32 -5.25
CA PRO A 2 17.19 -14.26 -6.16
C PRO A 2 15.69 -14.46 -6.51
N PHE A 3 14.94 -13.39 -6.64
CA PHE A 3 13.57 -13.39 -7.15
C PHE A 3 13.65 -13.57 -8.69
N PRO A 4 13.43 -14.76 -9.29
CA PRO A 4 13.92 -14.97 -10.66
C PRO A 4 13.06 -14.33 -11.76
N GLU A 5 11.77 -14.20 -11.60
CA GLU A 5 10.91 -13.74 -12.71
C GLU A 5 9.96 -12.60 -12.36
N LEU A 6 9.59 -12.45 -11.11
CA LEU A 6 8.74 -11.36 -10.61
C LEU A 6 9.43 -9.99 -10.65
N CYS A 7 10.77 -9.95 -10.65
CA CYS A 7 11.54 -8.70 -10.66
C CYS A 7 11.43 -7.88 -11.96
N ARG A 8 11.03 -8.46 -13.08
CA ARG A 8 10.97 -7.72 -14.35
C ARG A 8 9.80 -6.76 -14.41
N ASP A 9 8.64 -7.18 -13.92
CA ASP A 9 7.44 -6.34 -13.94
C ASP A 9 7.52 -5.22 -12.91
N TYR A 10 8.05 -5.48 -11.73
CA TYR A 10 8.15 -4.48 -10.65
C TYR A 10 9.10 -3.31 -10.98
N LYS A 11 10.15 -3.53 -11.79
CA LYS A 11 11.05 -2.46 -12.25
C LYS A 11 10.41 -1.47 -13.20
N ASN A 12 9.36 -1.89 -13.90
CA ASN A 12 8.66 -1.06 -14.87
C ASN A 12 7.51 -0.25 -14.25
N HIS A 13 7.13 -0.55 -13.00
CA HIS A 13 6.13 0.19 -12.26
C HIS A 13 6.75 1.42 -11.61
N LYS A 14 6.41 2.60 -12.10
CA LYS A 14 6.83 3.87 -11.48
C LYS A 14 6.11 4.04 -10.13
N ILE A 15 6.88 4.27 -9.07
CA ILE A 15 6.31 4.69 -7.80
C ILE A 15 5.89 6.16 -7.93
N THR A 16 4.62 6.43 -7.75
CA THR A 16 4.04 7.77 -7.86
C THR A 16 3.79 8.41 -6.49
N VAL A 17 3.21 7.64 -5.58
CA VAL A 17 2.90 8.06 -4.21
C VAL A 17 3.14 6.89 -3.25
N ILE A 18 3.81 7.17 -2.14
CA ILE A 18 3.87 6.26 -0.99
C ILE A 18 3.15 6.93 0.17
N GLY A 19 2.00 6.39 0.56
CA GLY A 19 1.26 6.83 1.74
C GLY A 19 1.64 6.01 2.97
N VAL A 20 1.91 6.68 4.09
CA VAL A 20 2.22 6.05 5.38
C VAL A 20 1.41 6.70 6.48
N ARG A 21 0.61 5.92 7.19
CA ARG A 21 -0.04 6.35 8.42
C ARG A 21 0.75 5.80 9.61
N ILE A 22 1.13 6.69 10.50
CA ILE A 22 1.91 6.38 11.70
C ILE A 22 0.98 6.53 12.90
N MET A 23 0.78 5.44 13.63
CA MET A 23 -0.07 5.44 14.82
C MET A 23 0.78 5.00 16.00
N GLU A 24 0.97 5.89 16.98
CA GLU A 24 1.67 5.67 18.23
C GLU A 24 0.82 6.22 19.37
N ASP A 25 0.33 5.38 20.27
CA ASP A 25 -0.49 5.77 21.43
C ASP A 25 -1.56 6.83 21.07
N GLU A 26 -1.32 8.09 21.39
CA GLU A 26 -2.21 9.23 21.09
C GLU A 26 -1.83 9.99 19.82
N LYS A 27 -0.75 9.59 19.12
CA LYS A 27 -0.31 10.26 17.89
C LYS A 27 -0.83 9.51 16.66
N ASP A 28 -1.42 10.26 15.76
CA ASP A 28 -1.86 9.80 14.45
C ASP A 28 -1.37 10.79 13.40
N ALA A 29 -0.40 10.38 12.60
CA ALA A 29 0.19 11.19 11.56
C ALA A 29 0.07 10.48 10.21
N PHE A 30 -0.07 11.25 9.15
CA PHE A 30 -0.13 10.76 7.79
C PHE A 30 0.88 11.49 6.91
N VAL A 31 1.71 10.74 6.20
CA VAL A 31 2.74 11.24 5.30
C VAL A 31 2.52 10.66 3.91
N GLN A 32 2.64 11.47 2.89
CA GLN A 32 2.70 11.04 1.49
C GLN A 32 4.02 11.50 0.88
N LEU A 33 4.79 10.55 0.37
CA LEU A 33 5.96 10.82 -0.46
C LEU A 33 5.52 10.82 -1.92
N ILE A 34 5.77 11.90 -2.64
CA ILE A 34 5.24 12.13 -3.99
C ILE A 34 6.40 12.35 -4.96
N GLU A 35 6.39 11.66 -6.09
CA GLU A 35 7.38 11.82 -7.18
C GLU A 35 8.84 11.76 -6.69
N LYS A 36 9.53 12.89 -6.69
CA LYS A 36 10.95 13.01 -6.30
C LYS A 36 11.19 12.72 -4.82
N GLU A 37 10.15 12.75 -4.01
CA GLU A 37 10.22 12.40 -2.59
C GLU A 37 10.18 10.88 -2.36
N THR A 38 9.84 10.09 -3.37
CA THR A 38 9.84 8.63 -3.28
C THR A 38 11.26 8.08 -3.37
N THR A 39 12.07 8.40 -2.38
CA THR A 39 13.45 7.96 -2.23
C THR A 39 13.62 7.01 -1.05
N ARG A 40 14.65 6.17 -1.11
CA ARG A 40 14.99 5.28 0.00
C ARG A 40 15.23 6.06 1.29
N GLU A 41 15.98 7.15 1.21
CA GLU A 41 16.38 7.97 2.36
C GLU A 41 15.17 8.56 3.07
N LEU A 42 14.23 9.16 2.31
CA LEU A 42 13.02 9.74 2.88
C LEU A 42 12.07 8.67 3.42
N LEU A 43 11.90 7.56 2.69
CA LEU A 43 11.08 6.46 3.17
C LEU A 43 11.63 5.89 4.50
N MET A 44 12.92 5.63 4.58
CA MET A 44 13.54 5.11 5.81
C MET A 44 13.50 6.12 6.95
N THR A 45 13.54 7.42 6.66
CA THR A 45 13.35 8.48 7.65
C THR A 45 11.94 8.45 8.22
N VAL A 46 10.92 8.32 7.37
CA VAL A 46 9.50 8.21 7.77
C VAL A 46 9.27 6.96 8.64
N LEU A 47 9.93 5.84 8.31
CA LEU A 47 9.75 4.57 9.00
C LEU A 47 10.65 4.41 10.24
N LYS A 48 11.44 5.41 10.59
CA LYS A 48 12.34 5.33 11.75
C LYS A 48 11.55 5.16 13.06
N GLY A 49 11.89 4.12 13.81
CA GLY A 49 11.27 3.82 15.11
C GLY A 49 9.91 3.10 15.01
N ILE A 50 9.51 2.67 13.82
CA ILE A 50 8.29 1.90 13.63
C ILE A 50 8.50 0.45 14.07
N ASP A 51 7.57 -0.07 14.87
CA ASP A 51 7.62 -1.45 15.39
C ASP A 51 7.06 -2.48 14.40
N ARG A 52 6.06 -2.10 13.61
CA ARG A 52 5.38 -3.00 12.68
C ARG A 52 4.81 -2.25 11.48
N LEU A 53 4.95 -2.83 10.30
CA LEU A 53 4.28 -2.37 9.08
C LEU A 53 3.00 -3.16 8.83
N VAL A 54 1.98 -2.51 8.31
CA VAL A 54 0.71 -3.13 7.90
C VAL A 54 0.42 -2.74 6.46
N THR A 55 0.11 -3.73 5.62
CA THR A 55 -0.28 -3.52 4.22
C THR A 55 -1.47 -4.39 3.85
N TYR A 56 -1.99 -4.20 2.65
CA TYR A 56 -2.84 -5.18 1.97
C TYR A 56 -2.17 -5.60 0.66
N ASN A 57 -1.78 -6.87 0.58
CA ASN A 57 -1.07 -7.43 -0.58
C ASN A 57 0.29 -6.74 -0.86
N GLY A 58 0.99 -6.32 0.21
CA GLY A 58 2.25 -5.58 0.07
C GLY A 58 3.53 -6.42 0.16
N ARG A 59 3.47 -7.64 0.65
CA ARG A 59 4.63 -8.44 1.09
C ARG A 59 5.60 -8.87 -0.03
N SER A 60 6.89 -8.85 0.27
CA SER A 60 7.94 -9.44 -0.57
C SER A 60 8.17 -10.92 -0.27
N ILE A 61 7.98 -11.33 0.98
CA ILE A 61 8.17 -12.71 1.44
C ILE A 61 6.89 -13.49 1.15
N PRO A 62 6.95 -14.68 0.49
CA PRO A 62 5.76 -15.48 0.22
C PRO A 62 4.94 -15.76 1.47
N ASP A 63 3.61 -15.65 1.39
CA ASP A 63 2.73 -15.98 2.50
C ASP A 63 2.65 -17.50 2.76
N THR A 64 2.15 -17.87 3.94
CA THR A 64 2.04 -19.27 4.35
C THR A 64 0.73 -19.93 3.90
N VAL A 65 -0.22 -19.18 3.33
CA VAL A 65 -1.52 -19.69 2.89
C VAL A 65 -1.45 -20.22 1.46
N LYS A 66 -0.88 -19.44 0.56
CA LYS A 66 -0.80 -19.75 -0.88
C LYS A 66 0.60 -19.65 -1.46
N GLY A 67 1.61 -19.23 -0.67
CA GLY A 67 2.94 -18.90 -1.18
C GLY A 67 2.94 -17.66 -2.07
N HIS A 68 1.95 -16.77 -1.90
CA HIS A 68 1.78 -15.57 -2.71
C HIS A 68 2.73 -14.46 -2.26
N VAL A 69 3.27 -13.74 -3.23
CA VAL A 69 4.02 -12.50 -3.06
C VAL A 69 3.10 -11.35 -3.46
N GLY A 70 3.15 -10.27 -2.71
CA GLY A 70 2.34 -9.08 -2.96
C GLY A 70 2.94 -8.15 -4.01
N PHE A 71 2.59 -6.87 -3.92
CA PHE A 71 2.96 -5.89 -4.93
C PHE A 71 3.84 -4.75 -4.39
N ASP A 72 3.43 -4.08 -3.31
CA ASP A 72 4.06 -2.83 -2.89
C ASP A 72 5.54 -2.96 -2.51
N PHE A 73 5.87 -3.90 -1.65
CA PHE A 73 7.25 -4.09 -1.19
C PHE A 73 8.17 -4.62 -2.28
N PRO A 74 7.74 -5.54 -3.17
CA PRO A 74 8.53 -5.89 -4.35
C PRO A 74 8.83 -4.71 -5.27
N VAL A 75 7.88 -3.81 -5.51
CA VAL A 75 8.09 -2.58 -6.29
C VAL A 75 9.09 -1.67 -5.58
N ILE A 76 8.92 -1.44 -4.28
CA ILE A 76 9.85 -0.66 -3.46
C ILE A 76 11.26 -1.27 -3.49
N ALA A 77 11.37 -2.59 -3.34
CA ALA A 77 12.65 -3.28 -3.42
C ALA A 77 13.33 -3.11 -4.78
N ALA A 78 12.56 -3.22 -5.86
CA ALA A 78 13.08 -3.09 -7.22
C ALA A 78 13.55 -1.68 -7.55
N GLN A 79 12.88 -0.65 -7.04
CA GLN A 79 13.14 0.74 -7.39
C GLN A 79 13.97 1.50 -6.35
N LEU A 80 13.78 1.22 -5.06
CA LEU A 80 14.47 1.91 -3.98
C LEU A 80 15.56 1.05 -3.32
N GLY A 81 15.69 -0.22 -3.69
CA GLY A 81 16.74 -1.11 -3.20
C GLY A 81 16.58 -1.49 -1.71
N VAL A 82 15.37 -1.49 -1.18
CA VAL A 82 15.10 -1.86 0.22
C VAL A 82 13.98 -2.88 0.31
N VAL A 83 14.23 -3.98 1.02
CA VAL A 83 13.25 -5.04 1.30
C VAL A 83 12.67 -4.79 2.69
N LEU A 84 11.52 -4.12 2.74
CA LEU A 84 10.95 -3.62 3.99
C LEU A 84 10.55 -4.72 4.97
N ASP A 85 9.94 -5.80 4.51
CA ASP A 85 9.52 -6.92 5.36
C ASP A 85 10.66 -7.84 5.82
N ARG A 86 11.90 -7.54 5.44
CA ARG A 86 13.11 -8.10 6.06
C ARG A 86 13.69 -7.20 7.15
N GLN A 87 13.33 -5.93 7.17
CA GLN A 87 13.84 -4.95 8.12
C GLN A 87 12.85 -4.64 9.24
N PHE A 88 11.56 -4.81 8.98
CA PHE A 88 10.49 -4.54 9.94
C PHE A 88 9.58 -5.75 10.10
N PRO A 89 9.06 -6.03 11.30
CA PRO A 89 7.91 -6.90 11.46
C PRO A 89 6.76 -6.42 10.58
N HIS A 90 6.07 -7.33 9.90
CA HIS A 90 5.07 -6.99 8.91
C HIS A 90 3.84 -7.86 9.03
N THR A 91 2.67 -7.23 8.96
CA THR A 91 1.37 -7.88 8.79
C THR A 91 0.80 -7.50 7.42
N ASP A 92 0.67 -8.48 6.56
CA ASP A 92 -0.08 -8.32 5.31
C ASP A 92 -1.52 -8.79 5.55
N LEU A 93 -2.47 -7.88 5.45
CA LEU A 93 -3.88 -8.17 5.71
C LEU A 93 -4.51 -9.07 4.64
N CYS A 94 -3.94 -9.14 3.44
CA CYS A 94 -4.48 -9.97 2.37
C CYS A 94 -4.53 -11.46 2.75
N PRO A 95 -3.42 -12.14 3.13
CA PRO A 95 -3.49 -13.52 3.58
C PRO A 95 -4.24 -13.67 4.92
N GLU A 96 -4.24 -12.66 5.78
CA GLU A 96 -5.06 -12.70 7.01
C GLU A 96 -6.57 -12.73 6.69
N CYS A 97 -7.00 -11.96 5.69
CA CYS A 97 -8.37 -12.02 5.16
C CYS A 97 -8.70 -13.42 4.60
N TRP A 98 -7.77 -14.01 3.84
CA TRP A 98 -7.99 -15.38 3.31
C TRP A 98 -8.16 -16.43 4.41
N LYS A 99 -7.40 -16.36 5.48
CA LYS A 99 -7.58 -17.23 6.66
C LYS A 99 -8.95 -17.06 7.30
N ALA A 100 -9.52 -15.86 7.21
CA ALA A 100 -10.86 -15.56 7.70
C ALA A 100 -11.98 -15.85 6.68
N GLY A 101 -11.65 -16.46 5.53
CA GLY A 101 -12.60 -16.75 4.45
C GLY A 101 -13.01 -15.56 3.61
N LEU A 102 -12.26 -14.45 3.69
CA LEU A 102 -12.49 -13.23 2.91
C LEU A 102 -11.52 -13.20 1.72
N TRP A 103 -12.05 -13.33 0.52
CA TRP A 103 -11.28 -13.42 -0.70
C TRP A 103 -11.39 -12.16 -1.55
N GLY A 104 -10.37 -11.89 -2.36
CA GLY A 104 -10.32 -10.79 -3.30
C GLY A 104 -9.35 -9.69 -2.90
N GLY A 105 -9.39 -8.58 -3.64
CA GLY A 105 -8.60 -7.39 -3.35
C GLY A 105 -9.17 -6.60 -2.17
N GLN A 106 -8.44 -5.58 -1.76
CA GLN A 106 -8.79 -4.74 -0.61
C GLN A 106 -10.24 -4.24 -0.66
N LYS A 107 -10.67 -3.67 -1.78
CA LYS A 107 -12.05 -3.14 -1.93
C LYS A 107 -13.14 -4.21 -1.85
N ALA A 108 -12.88 -5.40 -2.39
CA ALA A 108 -13.83 -6.51 -2.28
C ALA A 108 -14.02 -6.93 -0.82
N VAL A 109 -12.94 -7.02 -0.07
CA VAL A 109 -12.97 -7.32 1.37
C VAL A 109 -13.64 -6.20 2.16
N GLU A 110 -13.36 -4.94 1.86
CA GLU A 110 -14.03 -3.79 2.47
C GLU A 110 -15.56 -3.88 2.31
N GLN A 111 -16.04 -4.21 1.12
CA GLN A 111 -17.48 -4.37 0.86
C GLN A 111 -18.11 -5.49 1.69
N VAL A 112 -17.46 -6.66 1.77
CA VAL A 112 -17.94 -7.79 2.59
C VAL A 112 -17.97 -7.42 4.08
N LEU A 113 -17.01 -6.61 4.53
CA LEU A 113 -16.95 -6.13 5.91
C LEU A 113 -17.87 -4.93 6.18
N GLY A 114 -18.59 -4.43 5.18
CA GLY A 114 -19.49 -3.27 5.30
C GLY A 114 -18.77 -1.95 5.52
N LEU A 115 -17.48 -1.88 5.16
CA LEU A 115 -16.69 -0.67 5.27
C LEU A 115 -16.96 0.25 4.07
N LYS A 116 -17.23 1.52 4.34
CA LYS A 116 -17.52 2.52 3.31
C LYS A 116 -16.35 3.47 3.18
N ARG A 117 -15.99 3.79 1.95
CA ARG A 117 -14.99 4.81 1.60
C ARG A 117 -15.62 6.19 1.51
N GLU A 118 -14.78 7.20 1.65
CA GLU A 118 -15.15 8.57 1.35
C GLU A 118 -15.60 8.71 -0.12
N PRO A 119 -16.55 9.61 -0.41
CA PRO A 119 -17.02 9.84 -1.78
C PRO A 119 -15.86 10.18 -2.73
N GLY A 120 -15.86 9.55 -3.90
CA GLY A 120 -14.80 9.73 -4.91
C GLY A 120 -13.56 8.88 -4.73
N CYS A 121 -13.44 8.16 -3.61
CA CYS A 121 -12.29 7.28 -3.32
C CYS A 121 -12.54 5.80 -3.67
N ASP A 122 -13.70 5.45 -4.17
CA ASP A 122 -14.01 4.11 -4.68
C ASP A 122 -13.57 3.98 -6.15
N ARG A 123 -12.27 3.85 -6.35
CA ARG A 123 -11.60 3.77 -7.65
C ARG A 123 -10.69 2.53 -7.67
N ASP A 124 -10.10 2.25 -8.82
CA ASP A 124 -9.15 1.14 -9.01
C ASP A 124 -7.75 1.61 -9.46
N GLY A 125 -6.83 0.66 -9.57
CA GLY A 125 -5.47 0.94 -10.01
C GLY A 125 -5.38 1.47 -11.45
N ALA A 126 -6.27 1.03 -12.33
CA ALA A 126 -6.32 1.51 -13.73
C ALA A 126 -6.71 2.99 -13.78
N TRP A 127 -7.70 3.39 -12.99
CA TRP A 127 -8.06 4.80 -12.83
C TRP A 127 -6.88 5.61 -12.27
N ALA A 128 -6.19 5.10 -11.26
CA ALA A 128 -5.05 5.78 -10.65
C ALA A 128 -3.91 6.01 -11.66
N ASP A 129 -3.57 5.00 -12.46
CA ASP A 129 -2.56 5.10 -13.53
C ASP A 129 -2.96 6.14 -14.59
N GLN A 130 -4.21 6.11 -15.04
CA GLN A 130 -4.72 7.08 -16.01
C GLN A 130 -4.72 8.51 -15.45
N THR A 131 -5.15 8.69 -14.23
CA THR A 131 -5.20 9.99 -13.56
C THR A 131 -3.79 10.55 -13.34
N TRP A 132 -2.83 9.71 -13.00
CA TRP A 132 -1.43 10.10 -12.94
C TRP A 132 -0.90 10.59 -14.29
N LYS A 133 -1.17 9.87 -15.38
CA LYS A 133 -0.80 10.28 -16.74
C LYS A 133 -1.44 11.62 -17.15
N GLN A 134 -2.69 11.86 -16.75
CA GLN A 134 -3.35 13.15 -16.95
C GLN A 134 -2.65 14.27 -16.18
N TYR A 135 -2.25 14.01 -14.93
CA TYR A 135 -1.47 14.95 -14.15
C TYR A 135 -0.11 15.25 -14.78
N GLU A 136 0.64 14.21 -15.20
CA GLU A 136 1.93 14.40 -15.87
C GLU A 136 1.81 15.24 -17.16
N ALA A 137 0.80 15.01 -17.95
CA ALA A 137 0.58 15.71 -19.22
C ALA A 137 0.11 17.16 -19.06
N SER A 138 -0.77 17.43 -18.09
CA SER A 138 -1.42 18.73 -17.92
C SER A 138 -0.82 19.60 -16.82
N GLN A 139 -0.13 19.00 -15.86
CA GLN A 139 0.31 19.61 -14.60
C GLN A 139 -0.86 20.22 -13.78
N ASP A 140 -2.09 19.78 -14.07
CA ASP A 140 -3.27 20.19 -13.34
C ASP A 140 -3.34 19.47 -11.99
N ARG A 141 -3.18 20.22 -10.92
CA ARG A 141 -3.14 19.71 -9.55
C ARG A 141 -4.44 19.04 -9.09
N ARG A 142 -5.55 19.24 -9.80
CA ARG A 142 -6.81 18.53 -9.47
C ARG A 142 -6.62 17.03 -9.59
N TYR A 143 -5.95 16.55 -10.64
CA TYR A 143 -5.64 15.12 -10.79
C TYR A 143 -4.74 14.59 -9.67
N LEU A 144 -3.72 15.34 -9.30
CA LEU A 144 -2.86 14.97 -8.17
C LEU A 144 -3.65 14.90 -6.86
N ASN A 145 -4.48 15.90 -6.57
CA ASN A 145 -5.28 15.94 -5.34
C ASN A 145 -6.25 14.75 -5.24
N GLU A 146 -6.87 14.35 -6.35
CA GLU A 146 -7.73 13.15 -6.40
C GLU A 146 -6.93 11.87 -6.09
N LEU A 147 -5.74 11.75 -6.65
CA LEU A 147 -4.85 10.61 -6.39
C LEU A 147 -4.37 10.56 -4.94
N LEU A 148 -4.05 11.71 -4.36
CA LEU A 148 -3.63 11.80 -2.96
C LEU A 148 -4.77 11.43 -2.01
N ALA A 149 -5.99 11.86 -2.31
CA ALA A 149 -7.18 11.47 -1.55
C ALA A 149 -7.43 9.95 -1.63
N TYR A 150 -7.35 9.40 -2.83
CA TYR A 150 -7.49 7.96 -3.08
C TYR A 150 -6.44 7.13 -2.33
N ASN A 151 -5.16 7.50 -2.45
CA ASN A 151 -4.06 6.84 -1.73
C ASN A 151 -4.23 6.92 -0.21
N LYS A 152 -4.63 8.08 0.31
CA LYS A 152 -4.92 8.26 1.73
C LYS A 152 -6.02 7.31 2.20
N GLU A 153 -7.11 7.21 1.45
CA GLU A 153 -8.23 6.33 1.80
C GLU A 153 -7.80 4.85 1.80
N ASP A 154 -7.02 4.41 0.81
CA ASP A 154 -6.45 3.05 0.79
C ASP A 154 -5.67 2.75 2.07
N VAL A 155 -4.85 3.68 2.53
CA VAL A 155 -4.05 3.52 3.76
C VAL A 155 -4.92 3.52 5.03
N TYR A 156 -5.90 4.42 5.10
CA TYR A 156 -6.78 4.50 6.27
C TYR A 156 -7.70 3.28 6.41
N MET A 157 -8.08 2.67 5.30
CA MET A 157 -8.87 1.43 5.31
C MET A 157 -8.13 0.24 5.92
N LEU A 158 -6.80 0.21 5.88
CA LEU A 158 -6.02 -0.88 6.48
C LEU A 158 -6.34 -1.07 7.95
N ARG A 159 -6.38 0.00 8.73
CA ARG A 159 -6.73 -0.06 10.15
C ARG A 159 -8.15 -0.56 10.38
N ARG A 160 -9.09 -0.10 9.57
CA ARG A 160 -10.51 -0.52 9.64
C ARG A 160 -10.68 -2.00 9.32
N ILE A 161 -9.94 -2.51 8.33
CA ILE A 161 -9.93 -3.95 8.01
C ILE A 161 -9.33 -4.75 9.17
N GLU A 162 -8.18 -4.33 9.69
CA GLU A 162 -7.52 -5.00 10.83
C GLU A 162 -8.44 -5.08 12.04
N GLU A 163 -9.11 -3.99 12.40
CA GLU A 163 -10.08 -3.97 13.50
C GLU A 163 -11.30 -4.83 13.25
N ALA A 164 -11.81 -4.87 12.02
CA ALA A 164 -12.94 -5.73 11.65
C ALA A 164 -12.57 -7.21 11.71
N LEU A 165 -11.34 -7.58 11.31
CA LEU A 165 -10.84 -8.95 11.44
C LEU A 165 -10.70 -9.37 12.92
N ALA A 166 -10.21 -8.48 13.78
CA ALA A 166 -10.05 -8.75 15.21
C ALA A 166 -11.38 -8.99 15.95
N ARG A 167 -12.50 -8.50 15.40
CA ARG A 167 -13.85 -8.69 15.96
C ARG A 167 -14.57 -9.94 15.47
N ARG A 168 -14.00 -10.68 14.54
CA ARG A 168 -14.56 -11.93 13.99
C ARG A 168 -14.07 -13.14 14.76
#